data_bebd84c96d8da7ff42417a02ae652570
#
_entry.id   bebd84c96d8da7ff42417a02ae652570
#
_cell.length_a   1.000
_cell.length_b   1.000
_cell.length_c   1.000
_cell.angle_alpha   90.00
_cell.angle_beta   90.00
_cell.angle_gamma   90.00
#
_symmetry.space_group_name_H-M   'P 1'
#
loop_
_entity.id
_entity.type
_entity.pdbx_description
1 polymer ?
#
loop_
_entity_poly.entity_id
_entity_poly.type
_entity_poly.pdbx_seq_one_letter_code
_entity_poly.pdbx_strand_id
1 'polypeptide(L)'
;LIQWQLDEQDRPGIIWEAKCPSDGVAATATAAALAERISAYSTHRCIVSSFDRTFLQAMRALLPQQPLALIAEVLPSDWLGFCEQYDIAGVHLDGEQLDECAAQSILECHRQLRCYTINTISLAEKLMQMGVEMVMTDRPGDFAVSRAR
;
A
#
# COMPACT_ATOMS: atom_id res chain seq x y z
N LEU A 1 23.56 -6.33 -2.76
CA LEU A 1 22.42 -7.24 -2.81
C LEU A 1 22.41 -8.04 -1.52
N ILE A 2 21.46 -7.75 -0.61
CA ILE A 2 21.27 -8.54 0.62
C ILE A 2 20.41 -9.74 0.22
N GLN A 3 21.01 -10.91 0.24
CA GLN A 3 20.30 -12.16 0.03
C GLN A 3 19.77 -12.62 1.40
N TRP A 4 18.47 -12.45 1.65
CA TRP A 4 17.82 -12.91 2.86
C TRP A 4 17.62 -14.42 2.76
N GLN A 5 18.33 -15.19 3.60
CA GLN A 5 18.14 -16.65 3.76
C GLN A 5 17.12 -16.95 4.88
N LEU A 6 15.93 -16.35 4.78
CA LEU A 6 14.83 -16.69 5.69
C LEU A 6 13.90 -17.67 4.98
N ASP A 7 13.29 -18.59 5.74
CA ASP A 7 12.22 -19.44 5.24
C ASP A 7 11.08 -18.58 4.67
N GLU A 8 10.37 -19.09 3.65
CA GLU A 8 9.32 -18.30 2.97
C GLU A 8 8.26 -17.74 3.91
N GLN A 9 7.99 -18.43 5.03
CA GLN A 9 7.01 -17.99 6.03
C GLN A 9 7.52 -16.85 6.92
N ASP A 10 8.84 -16.73 7.09
CA ASP A 10 9.48 -15.72 7.95
C ASP A 10 9.97 -14.49 7.16
N ARG A 11 9.84 -14.48 5.85
CA ARG A 11 10.20 -13.32 5.02
C ARG A 11 9.23 -12.17 5.25
N PRO A 12 9.72 -10.98 5.57
CA PRO A 12 8.86 -9.80 5.66
C PRO A 12 8.21 -9.51 4.30
N GLY A 13 6.95 -9.09 4.32
CA GLY A 13 6.31 -8.53 3.14
C GLY A 13 6.96 -7.20 2.76
N ILE A 14 6.96 -6.86 1.46
CA ILE A 14 7.52 -5.61 0.95
C ILE A 14 6.40 -4.78 0.33
N ILE A 15 6.30 -3.52 0.70
CA ILE A 15 5.50 -2.53 0.00
C ILE A 15 6.45 -1.65 -0.82
N TRP A 16 6.31 -1.72 -2.15
CA TRP A 16 7.02 -0.86 -3.08
C TRP A 16 6.19 0.38 -3.37
N GLU A 17 6.59 1.52 -2.84
CA GLU A 17 5.96 2.79 -3.19
C GLU A 17 6.68 3.40 -4.39
N ALA A 18 5.92 3.64 -5.48
CA ALA A 18 6.43 4.37 -6.64
C ALA A 18 6.03 5.84 -6.55
N LYS A 19 7.03 6.71 -6.46
CA LYS A 19 6.88 8.17 -6.56
C LYS A 19 7.18 8.58 -8.00
N CYS A 20 6.13 8.79 -8.78
CA CYS A 20 6.26 9.22 -10.18
C CYS A 20 6.24 10.74 -10.27
N PRO A 21 7.05 11.35 -11.16
CA PRO A 21 6.82 12.72 -11.59
C PRO A 21 5.41 12.84 -12.19
N SER A 22 4.81 14.01 -12.16
CA SER A 22 3.44 14.29 -12.67
C SER A 22 3.30 14.18 -14.20
N ASP A 23 4.03 13.28 -14.81
CA ASP A 23 4.22 13.06 -16.24
C ASP A 23 3.88 11.59 -16.54
N GLY A 24 2.82 11.36 -17.29
CA GLY A 24 2.32 10.03 -17.61
C GLY A 24 3.34 9.14 -18.35
N VAL A 25 4.28 9.73 -19.10
CA VAL A 25 5.36 9.01 -19.77
C VAL A 25 6.33 8.44 -18.75
N ALA A 26 6.72 9.25 -17.77
CA ALA A 26 7.60 8.82 -16.68
C ALA A 26 6.93 7.76 -15.80
N ALA A 27 5.63 7.89 -15.55
CA ALA A 27 4.85 6.90 -14.79
C ALA A 27 4.86 5.52 -15.47
N THR A 28 4.64 5.47 -16.79
CA THR A 28 4.66 4.23 -17.58
C THR A 28 6.05 3.62 -17.64
N ALA A 29 7.11 4.43 -17.82
CA ALA A 29 8.49 3.95 -17.82
C ALA A 29 8.90 3.40 -16.44
N THR A 30 8.48 4.05 -15.36
CA THR A 30 8.73 3.59 -14.00
C THR A 30 8.01 2.26 -13.73
N ALA A 31 6.77 2.11 -14.21
CA ALA A 31 6.03 0.86 -14.10
C ALA A 31 6.75 -0.29 -14.82
N ALA A 32 7.25 -0.06 -16.04
CA ALA A 32 7.98 -1.07 -16.80
C ALA A 32 9.27 -1.51 -16.08
N ALA A 33 10.05 -0.56 -15.58
CA ALA A 33 11.29 -0.86 -14.85
C ALA A 33 11.02 -1.63 -13.54
N LEU A 34 9.96 -1.26 -12.81
CA LEU A 34 9.59 -1.95 -11.58
C LEU A 34 9.04 -3.35 -11.86
N ALA A 35 8.21 -3.51 -12.90
CA ALA A 35 7.65 -4.80 -13.28
C ALA A 35 8.74 -5.82 -13.64
N GLU A 36 9.77 -5.39 -14.37
CA GLU A 36 10.95 -6.22 -14.68
C GLU A 36 11.65 -6.69 -13.40
N ARG A 37 11.84 -5.78 -12.42
CA ARG A 37 12.47 -6.12 -11.15
C ARG A 37 11.65 -7.10 -10.33
N ILE A 38 10.35 -6.87 -10.21
CA ILE A 38 9.45 -7.76 -9.44
C ILE A 38 9.44 -9.15 -10.07
N SER A 39 9.33 -9.25 -11.40
CA SER A 39 9.34 -10.53 -12.12
C SER A 39 10.63 -11.33 -11.90
N ALA A 40 11.77 -10.63 -11.78
CA ALA A 40 13.07 -11.28 -11.55
C ALA A 40 13.22 -11.83 -10.12
N TYR A 41 12.50 -11.30 -9.14
CA TYR A 41 12.70 -11.65 -7.72
C TYR A 41 11.64 -12.56 -7.12
N SER A 42 10.60 -12.95 -7.88
CA SER A 42 9.53 -13.88 -7.42
C SER A 42 9.03 -13.60 -5.99
N THR A 43 8.59 -12.37 -5.74
CA THR A 43 8.20 -11.94 -4.40
C THR A 43 6.70 -12.20 -4.16
N HIS A 44 6.35 -13.36 -3.62
CA HIS A 44 4.97 -13.73 -3.29
C HIS A 44 4.29 -12.85 -2.22
N ARG A 45 5.03 -11.96 -1.56
CA ARG A 45 4.54 -11.06 -0.49
C ARG A 45 4.89 -9.61 -0.79
N CYS A 46 4.57 -9.16 -2.00
CA CYS A 46 4.88 -7.81 -2.44
C CYS A 46 3.59 -7.08 -2.82
N ILE A 47 3.45 -5.85 -2.35
CA ILE A 47 2.40 -4.93 -2.77
C ILE A 47 3.09 -3.75 -3.46
N VAL A 48 2.55 -3.30 -4.58
CA VAL A 48 3.00 -2.08 -5.25
C VAL A 48 1.97 -0.99 -5.01
N SER A 49 2.42 0.16 -4.55
CA SER A 49 1.55 1.28 -4.23
C SER A 49 2.01 2.58 -4.88
N SER A 50 1.08 3.46 -5.22
CA SER A 50 1.39 4.78 -5.76
C SER A 50 0.23 5.76 -5.60
N PHE A 51 0.55 7.04 -5.54
CA PHE A 51 -0.39 8.15 -5.76
C PHE A 51 -0.77 8.28 -7.23
N ASP A 52 0.11 7.85 -8.14
CA ASP A 52 -0.07 8.01 -9.57
C ASP A 52 -0.93 6.88 -10.15
N ARG A 53 -2.14 7.24 -10.58
CA ARG A 53 -3.09 6.29 -11.17
C ARG A 53 -2.63 5.75 -12.52
N THR A 54 -1.91 6.55 -13.32
CA THR A 54 -1.36 6.10 -14.61
C THR A 54 -0.30 5.02 -14.40
N PHE A 55 0.52 5.17 -13.35
CA PHE A 55 1.47 4.14 -12.93
C PHE A 55 0.75 2.84 -12.54
N LEU A 56 -0.30 2.92 -11.71
CA LEU A 56 -1.06 1.73 -11.28
C LEU A 56 -1.75 1.03 -12.45
N GLN A 57 -2.30 1.77 -13.41
CA GLN A 57 -2.86 1.24 -14.66
C GLN A 57 -1.80 0.48 -15.47
N ALA A 58 -0.62 1.09 -15.66
CA ALA A 58 0.49 0.46 -16.36
C ALA A 58 0.99 -0.80 -15.63
N MET A 59 1.11 -0.76 -14.30
CA MET A 59 1.48 -1.93 -13.49
C MET A 59 0.48 -3.08 -13.65
N ARG A 60 -0.82 -2.80 -13.63
CA ARG A 60 -1.85 -3.83 -13.82
C ARG A 60 -1.76 -4.49 -15.20
N ALA A 61 -1.49 -3.69 -16.24
CA ALA A 61 -1.31 -4.22 -17.60
C ALA A 61 -0.07 -5.11 -17.73
N LEU A 62 1.02 -4.75 -17.03
CA LEU A 62 2.30 -5.49 -17.08
C LEU A 62 2.30 -6.73 -16.18
N LEU A 63 1.69 -6.63 -14.99
CA LEU A 63 1.64 -7.68 -13.99
C LEU A 63 0.19 -7.90 -13.51
N PRO A 64 -0.62 -8.69 -14.25
CA PRO A 64 -2.06 -8.83 -13.99
C PRO A 64 -2.42 -9.38 -12.62
N GLN A 65 -1.52 -10.12 -11.96
CA GLN A 65 -1.76 -10.73 -10.63
C GLN A 65 -1.08 -9.99 -9.48
N GLN A 66 -0.33 -8.91 -9.76
CA GLN A 66 0.38 -8.18 -8.72
C GLN A 66 -0.63 -7.43 -7.83
N PRO A 67 -0.60 -7.62 -6.49
CA PRO A 67 -1.37 -6.79 -5.58
C PRO A 67 -0.96 -5.32 -5.69
N LEU A 68 -1.92 -4.46 -5.97
CA LEU A 68 -1.74 -3.02 -6.11
C LEU A 68 -2.53 -2.26 -5.04
N ALA A 69 -2.03 -1.11 -4.60
CA ALA A 69 -2.71 -0.22 -3.69
C ALA A 69 -2.68 1.24 -4.18
N LEU A 70 -3.81 1.91 -4.08
CA LEU A 70 -3.93 3.33 -4.32
C LEU A 70 -3.49 4.09 -3.07
N ILE A 71 -2.58 5.06 -3.21
CA ILE A 71 -2.23 5.98 -2.13
C ILE A 71 -2.96 7.30 -2.34
N ALA A 72 -3.52 7.86 -1.27
CA ALA A 72 -4.11 9.19 -1.27
C ALA A 72 -4.03 9.82 0.12
N GLU A 73 -4.02 11.14 0.21
CA GLU A 73 -4.11 11.84 1.50
C GLU A 73 -5.52 11.70 2.08
N VAL A 74 -6.52 11.95 1.24
CA VAL A 74 -7.95 11.80 1.56
C VAL A 74 -8.57 10.87 0.52
N LEU A 75 -9.57 10.08 0.93
CA LEU A 75 -10.24 9.14 0.03
C LEU A 75 -10.91 9.89 -1.15
N PRO A 76 -10.45 9.67 -2.41
CA PRO A 76 -11.06 10.34 -3.56
C PRO A 76 -12.50 9.87 -3.79
N SER A 77 -13.40 10.73 -4.24
CA SER A 77 -14.81 10.39 -4.44
C SER A 77 -15.06 9.29 -5.48
N ASP A 78 -14.14 9.12 -6.42
CA ASP A 78 -14.19 8.11 -7.50
C ASP A 78 -13.31 6.88 -7.24
N TRP A 79 -12.84 6.72 -5.97
CA TRP A 79 -11.89 5.68 -5.59
C TRP A 79 -12.38 4.28 -5.92
N LEU A 80 -13.67 3.99 -5.64
CA LEU A 80 -14.22 2.65 -5.81
C LEU A 80 -14.24 2.23 -7.29
N GLY A 81 -14.72 3.10 -8.18
CA GLY A 81 -14.73 2.83 -9.62
C GLY A 81 -13.32 2.58 -10.18
N PHE A 82 -12.32 3.33 -9.68
CA PHE A 82 -10.92 3.09 -10.05
C PHE A 82 -10.42 1.74 -9.52
N CYS A 83 -10.71 1.41 -8.27
CA CYS A 83 -10.30 0.14 -7.66
C CYS A 83 -10.94 -1.07 -8.34
N GLU A 84 -12.19 -0.97 -8.72
CA GLU A 84 -12.89 -2.04 -9.46
C GLU A 84 -12.34 -2.21 -10.87
N GLN A 85 -12.18 -1.11 -11.61
CA GLN A 85 -11.70 -1.14 -12.99
C GLN A 85 -10.29 -1.73 -13.13
N TYR A 86 -9.40 -1.46 -12.16
CA TYR A 86 -8.00 -1.88 -12.21
C TYR A 86 -7.63 -2.94 -11.17
N ASP A 87 -8.63 -3.56 -10.56
CA ASP A 87 -8.44 -4.60 -9.54
C ASP A 87 -7.42 -4.18 -8.45
N ILE A 88 -7.61 -2.99 -7.89
CA ILE A 88 -6.77 -2.45 -6.83
C ILE A 88 -7.16 -3.13 -5.51
N ALA A 89 -6.22 -3.83 -4.89
CA ALA A 89 -6.48 -4.65 -3.70
C ALA A 89 -6.75 -3.83 -2.43
N GLY A 90 -6.18 -2.63 -2.33
CA GLY A 90 -6.32 -1.81 -1.14
C GLY A 90 -6.05 -0.34 -1.34
N VAL A 91 -6.29 0.42 -0.28
CA VAL A 91 -6.08 1.87 -0.24
C VAL A 91 -5.17 2.20 0.93
N HIS A 92 -4.18 3.05 0.70
CA HIS A 92 -3.29 3.59 1.72
C HIS A 92 -3.61 5.08 1.91
N LEU A 93 -4.06 5.48 3.09
CA LEU A 93 -4.46 6.85 3.40
C LEU A 93 -3.57 7.49 4.46
N ASP A 94 -3.52 8.83 4.46
CA ASP A 94 -3.00 9.58 5.58
C ASP A 94 -3.86 9.31 6.82
N GLY A 95 -3.27 8.72 7.85
CA GLY A 95 -4.03 8.34 9.05
C GLY A 95 -4.48 9.51 9.91
N GLU A 96 -3.90 10.69 9.74
CA GLU A 96 -4.38 11.92 10.40
C GLU A 96 -5.64 12.47 9.72
N GLN A 97 -5.85 12.15 8.43
CA GLN A 97 -6.98 12.59 7.62
C GLN A 97 -8.11 11.55 7.54
N LEU A 98 -7.87 10.32 8.01
CA LEU A 98 -8.85 9.23 7.92
C LEU A 98 -10.01 9.47 8.90
N ASP A 99 -11.21 9.55 8.38
CA ASP A 99 -12.45 9.55 9.16
C ASP A 99 -13.16 8.17 9.14
N GLU A 100 -14.13 8.00 10.04
CA GLU A 100 -14.88 6.74 10.19
C GLU A 100 -15.69 6.40 8.93
N CYS A 101 -16.23 7.39 8.22
CA CYS A 101 -17.03 7.18 7.02
C CYS A 101 -16.16 6.62 5.88
N ALA A 102 -14.98 7.18 5.69
CA ALA A 102 -14.03 6.71 4.70
C ALA A 102 -13.53 5.29 5.03
N ALA A 103 -13.18 5.03 6.30
CA ALA A 103 -12.77 3.70 6.74
C ALA A 103 -13.87 2.66 6.49
N GLN A 104 -15.09 2.93 6.94
CA GLN A 104 -16.24 2.04 6.75
C GLN A 104 -16.52 1.78 5.28
N SER A 105 -16.48 2.81 4.42
CA SER A 105 -16.70 2.71 2.99
C SER A 105 -15.72 1.74 2.31
N ILE A 106 -14.44 1.79 2.70
CA ILE A 106 -13.39 0.91 2.16
C ILE A 106 -13.61 -0.54 2.62
N LEU A 107 -13.91 -0.74 3.90
CA LEU A 107 -14.09 -2.06 4.50
C LEU A 107 -15.35 -2.77 3.99
N GLU A 108 -16.46 -2.05 3.80
CA GLU A 108 -17.69 -2.60 3.22
C GLU A 108 -17.50 -3.08 1.78
N CYS A 109 -16.56 -2.45 1.04
CA CYS A 109 -16.18 -2.89 -0.30
C CYS A 109 -15.11 -4.00 -0.29
N HIS A 110 -14.79 -4.59 0.87
CA HIS A 110 -13.79 -5.65 1.04
C HIS A 110 -12.40 -5.28 0.50
N ARG A 111 -12.02 -3.99 0.62
CA ARG A 111 -10.68 -3.52 0.25
C ARG A 111 -9.81 -3.37 1.49
N GLN A 112 -8.52 -3.65 1.32
CA GLN A 112 -7.54 -3.50 2.39
C GLN A 112 -7.33 -2.01 2.71
N LEU A 113 -7.37 -1.66 3.98
CA LEU A 113 -7.11 -0.30 4.45
C LEU A 113 -5.83 -0.24 5.26
N ARG A 114 -4.89 0.61 4.84
CA ARG A 114 -3.63 0.86 5.53
C ARG A 114 -3.41 2.35 5.68
N CYS A 115 -2.69 2.74 6.73
CA CYS A 115 -2.42 4.15 7.01
C CYS A 115 -0.94 4.46 7.13
N TYR A 116 -0.55 5.64 6.66
CA TYR A 116 0.77 6.28 6.76
C TYR A 116 0.59 7.73 7.23
N THR A 117 1.58 8.45 7.74
CA THR A 117 2.73 7.94 8.46
C THR A 117 2.44 8.07 9.94
N ILE A 118 2.31 6.97 10.64
CA ILE A 118 1.79 6.93 12.01
C ILE A 118 2.96 6.76 12.98
N ASN A 119 3.26 7.82 13.73
CA ASN A 119 4.41 7.87 14.63
C ASN A 119 4.02 7.87 16.12
N THR A 120 2.73 7.69 16.44
CA THR A 120 2.25 7.59 17.83
C THR A 120 1.40 6.33 18.03
N ILE A 121 1.61 5.65 19.15
CA ILE A 121 0.89 4.43 19.50
C ILE A 121 -0.61 4.71 19.65
N SER A 122 -0.99 5.82 20.28
CA SER A 122 -2.40 6.18 20.49
C SER A 122 -3.17 6.36 19.19
N LEU A 123 -2.55 6.96 18.16
CA LEU A 123 -3.18 7.08 16.85
C LEU A 123 -3.28 5.72 16.16
N ALA A 124 -2.23 4.90 16.24
CA ALA A 124 -2.26 3.55 15.69
C ALA A 124 -3.38 2.70 16.30
N GLU A 125 -3.53 2.73 17.63
CA GLU A 125 -4.60 2.02 18.33
C GLU A 125 -5.99 2.47 17.89
N LYS A 126 -6.19 3.80 17.74
CA LYS A 126 -7.45 4.35 17.22
C LYS A 126 -7.73 3.85 15.81
N LEU A 127 -6.75 3.90 14.90
CA LEU A 127 -6.88 3.46 13.52
C LEU A 127 -7.18 1.95 13.43
N MET A 128 -6.52 1.12 14.25
CA MET A 128 -6.82 -0.31 14.33
C MET A 128 -8.26 -0.58 14.78
N GLN A 129 -8.81 0.22 15.71
CA GLN A 129 -10.23 0.12 16.10
C GLN A 129 -11.19 0.49 14.97
N MET A 130 -10.76 1.33 14.03
CA MET A 130 -11.51 1.67 12.82
C MET A 130 -11.39 0.61 11.71
N GLY A 131 -10.63 -0.49 11.93
CA GLY A 131 -10.45 -1.57 10.96
C GLY A 131 -9.24 -1.42 10.04
N VAL A 132 -8.31 -0.49 10.32
CA VAL A 132 -7.04 -0.41 9.59
C VAL A 132 -6.21 -1.67 9.85
N GLU A 133 -5.79 -2.36 8.79
CA GLU A 133 -5.04 -3.62 8.89
C GLU A 133 -3.56 -3.41 9.26
N MET A 134 -2.98 -2.30 8.82
CA MET A 134 -1.57 -2.01 8.98
C MET A 134 -1.33 -0.51 9.04
N VAL A 135 -0.39 -0.10 9.89
CA VAL A 135 0.15 1.26 9.90
C VAL A 135 1.61 1.25 9.45
N MET A 136 2.00 2.27 8.69
CA MET A 136 3.37 2.54 8.28
C MET A 136 3.93 3.63 9.19
N THR A 137 5.13 3.43 9.73
CA THR A 137 5.76 4.31 10.71
C THR A 137 7.25 4.53 10.39
N ASP A 138 7.75 5.71 10.69
CA ASP A 138 9.19 6.02 10.70
C ASP A 138 9.87 5.57 12.00
N ARG A 139 9.07 5.14 13.00
CA ARG A 139 9.52 4.81 14.37
C ARG A 139 9.21 3.37 14.77
N PRO A 140 9.64 2.35 14.01
CA PRO A 140 9.27 0.95 14.28
C PRO A 140 9.70 0.47 15.67
N GLY A 141 10.79 1.02 16.24
CA GLY A 141 11.26 0.71 17.58
C GLY A 141 10.25 1.05 18.68
N ASP A 142 9.50 2.16 18.54
CA ASP A 142 8.53 2.59 19.53
C ASP A 142 7.33 1.63 19.59
N PHE A 143 7.03 0.95 18.49
CA PHE A 143 5.94 -0.02 18.36
C PHE A 143 6.33 -1.44 18.81
N ALA A 144 7.61 -1.79 18.75
CA ALA A 144 8.10 -3.11 19.15
C ALA A 144 7.96 -3.35 20.68
N VAL A 145 8.10 -2.30 21.48
CA VAL A 145 8.04 -2.39 22.96
C VAL A 145 6.61 -2.64 23.47
N SER A 146 5.58 -2.25 22.73
CA SER A 146 4.19 -2.39 23.14
C SER A 146 3.66 -3.83 23.03
N ARG A 147 4.32 -4.72 22.28
CA ARG A 147 3.94 -6.14 22.12
C ARG A 147 4.44 -7.06 23.25
N ALA A 148 5.27 -6.57 24.16
CA ALA A 148 5.89 -7.34 25.24
C ALA A 148 5.17 -7.20 26.60
N ARG A 149 3.90 -6.71 26.62
CA ARG A 149 3.11 -6.59 27.86
C ARG A 149 1.82 -7.38 27.77
#